data_3ac43a80235fb47389265837d65bbad5
#
_entry.id   3ac43a80235fb47389265837d65bbad5
#
_cell.length_a   1.000
_cell.length_b   1.000
_cell.length_c   1.000
_cell.angle_alpha   90.00
_cell.angle_beta   90.00
_cell.angle_gamma   90.00
#
_symmetry.space_group_name_H-M   'P 1'
#
loop_
_entity.id
_entity.type
_entity.pdbx_description
1 polymer ?
#
loop_
_entity_poly.entity_id
_entity_poly.type
_entity_poly.pdbx_seq_one_letter_code
_entity_poly.pdbx_strand_id
1 'polypeptide(L)'
;ASIMDDWAKQFGLTETQKGEIFGVGLWPFAISIVLFSLIVDKIGYGLAMAFAFVCHVGYMVIVIAAPNIAGADPKTGYWVLYIGSFVGALGNGTVEAVINPVVATMFNKEKTKWLNILHAGWPGGLVLGGVLALALGDLDWRFKVGLVGIPVLGYGLLMV
;
A
#
# COMPACT_ATOMS: atom_id res chain seq x y z
N ALA A 1 -5.63 4.07 -19.10
CA ALA A 1 -6.38 4.69 -17.99
C ALA A 1 -5.70 4.38 -16.67
N SER A 2 -5.77 5.29 -15.69
CA SER A 2 -5.30 5.00 -14.33
C SER A 2 -6.28 4.06 -13.62
N ILE A 3 -5.80 3.31 -12.62
CA ILE A 3 -6.68 2.46 -11.79
C ILE A 3 -7.82 3.30 -11.19
N MET A 4 -7.55 4.54 -10.79
CA MET A 4 -8.57 5.44 -10.24
C MET A 4 -9.66 5.80 -11.25
N ASP A 5 -9.32 5.95 -12.53
CA ASP A 5 -10.30 6.20 -13.59
C ASP A 5 -11.15 4.96 -13.86
N ASP A 6 -10.54 3.77 -13.79
CA ASP A 6 -11.25 2.51 -13.93
C ASP A 6 -12.25 2.33 -12.77
N TRP A 7 -11.85 2.63 -11.53
CA TRP A 7 -12.75 2.64 -10.37
C TRP A 7 -13.87 3.67 -10.50
N ALA A 8 -13.54 4.89 -10.96
CA ALA A 8 -14.55 5.93 -11.16
C ALA A 8 -15.61 5.51 -12.16
N LYS A 9 -15.21 4.88 -13.27
CA LYS A 9 -16.15 4.36 -14.29
C LYS A 9 -17.00 3.21 -13.73
N GLN A 10 -16.39 2.29 -12.99
CA GLN A 10 -17.09 1.08 -12.52
C GLN A 10 -18.04 1.37 -11.35
N PHE A 11 -17.66 2.25 -10.44
CA PHE A 11 -18.42 2.53 -9.21
C PHE A 11 -19.11 3.90 -9.21
N GLY A 12 -19.06 4.63 -10.33
CA GLY A 12 -19.69 5.96 -10.43
C GLY A 12 -19.13 7.00 -9.47
N LEU A 13 -17.80 6.96 -9.18
CA LEU A 13 -17.18 7.85 -8.20
C LEU A 13 -17.13 9.30 -8.72
N THR A 14 -17.48 10.23 -7.83
CA THR A 14 -17.27 11.66 -8.06
C THR A 14 -15.79 12.03 -7.92
N GLU A 15 -15.40 13.21 -8.44
CA GLU A 15 -14.02 13.72 -8.28
C GLU A 15 -13.64 13.88 -6.80
N THR A 16 -14.60 14.30 -5.97
CA THR A 16 -14.40 14.39 -4.51
C THR A 16 -14.09 13.02 -3.91
N GLN A 17 -14.86 11.99 -4.25
CA GLN A 17 -14.65 10.63 -3.75
C GLN A 17 -13.32 10.04 -4.22
N LYS A 18 -12.88 10.33 -5.45
CA LYS A 18 -11.54 9.96 -5.92
C LYS A 18 -10.45 10.61 -5.06
N GLY A 19 -10.62 11.90 -4.77
CA GLY A 19 -9.71 12.64 -3.89
C GLY A 19 -9.69 12.08 -2.46
N GLU A 20 -10.82 11.68 -1.92
CA GLU A 20 -10.93 11.07 -0.59
C GLU A 20 -10.26 9.68 -0.52
N ILE A 21 -10.47 8.82 -1.54
CA ILE A 21 -9.79 7.52 -1.63
C ILE A 21 -8.28 7.70 -1.77
N PHE A 22 -7.82 8.68 -2.53
CA PHE A 22 -6.40 9.01 -2.61
C PHE A 22 -5.88 9.54 -1.28
N GLY A 23 -6.61 10.46 -0.65
CA GLY A 23 -6.25 11.09 0.63
C GLY A 23 -6.16 10.08 1.77
N VAL A 24 -7.05 9.08 1.80
CA VAL A 24 -7.00 8.00 2.82
C VAL A 24 -5.77 7.10 2.64
N GLY A 25 -5.12 7.12 1.50
CA GLY A 25 -3.82 6.48 1.30
C GLY A 25 -2.67 7.19 2.03
N LEU A 26 -2.85 8.44 2.45
CA LEU A 26 -1.78 9.29 3.00
C LEU A 26 -1.84 9.44 4.52
N TRP A 27 -2.98 9.85 5.09
CA TRP A 27 -3.04 10.17 6.52
C TRP A 27 -2.93 8.94 7.45
N PRO A 28 -3.50 7.74 7.14
CA PRO A 28 -3.27 6.56 7.97
C PRO A 28 -1.83 6.07 7.88
N PHE A 29 -1.18 6.24 6.72
CA PHE A 29 0.26 6.01 6.55
C PHE A 29 1.07 6.82 7.57
N ALA A 30 0.83 8.13 7.65
CA ALA A 30 1.55 9.00 8.60
C ALA A 30 1.27 8.62 10.06
N ILE A 31 0.00 8.33 10.41
CA ILE A 31 -0.36 7.87 11.76
C ILE A 31 0.32 6.55 12.08
N SER A 32 0.31 5.60 11.16
CA SER A 32 0.94 4.29 11.34
C SER A 32 2.44 4.40 11.59
N ILE A 33 3.15 5.27 10.85
CA ILE A 33 4.58 5.53 11.11
C ILE A 33 4.79 5.97 12.55
N VAL A 34 4.04 6.98 13.01
CA VAL A 34 4.21 7.52 14.38
C VAL A 34 3.92 6.44 15.42
N LEU A 35 2.79 5.74 15.30
CA LEU A 35 2.39 4.73 16.27
C LEU A 35 3.40 3.57 16.34
N PHE A 36 3.78 3.01 15.21
CA PHE A 36 4.71 1.89 15.19
C PHE A 36 6.13 2.30 15.59
N SER A 37 6.58 3.50 15.25
CA SER A 37 7.87 4.02 15.74
C SER A 37 7.94 4.12 17.28
N LEU A 38 6.80 4.35 17.94
CA LEU A 38 6.74 4.42 19.41
C LEU A 38 6.67 3.05 20.10
N ILE A 39 6.16 2.02 19.39
CA ILE A 39 5.90 0.72 20.02
C ILE A 39 6.76 -0.42 19.49
N VAL A 40 7.43 -0.26 18.35
CA VAL A 40 8.14 -1.35 17.67
C VAL A 40 9.22 -2.02 18.53
N ASP A 41 9.90 -1.25 19.37
CA ASP A 41 10.92 -1.78 20.29
C ASP A 41 10.31 -2.71 21.36
N LYS A 42 9.01 -2.54 21.67
CA LYS A 42 8.29 -3.36 22.63
C LYS A 42 7.68 -4.60 22.01
N ILE A 43 7.08 -4.45 20.81
CA ILE A 43 6.37 -5.56 20.14
C ILE A 43 7.30 -6.39 19.24
N GLY A 44 8.45 -5.84 18.86
CA GLY A 44 9.41 -6.44 17.95
C GLY A 44 9.10 -6.21 16.48
N TYR A 45 10.16 -6.16 15.68
CA TYR A 45 10.08 -5.91 14.23
C TYR A 45 9.30 -6.98 13.47
N GLY A 46 9.42 -8.26 13.90
CA GLY A 46 8.70 -9.37 13.27
C GLY A 46 7.18 -9.24 13.36
N LEU A 47 6.64 -8.88 14.53
CA LEU A 47 5.19 -8.70 14.70
C LEU A 47 4.68 -7.49 13.92
N ALA A 48 5.45 -6.39 13.92
CA ALA A 48 5.11 -5.21 13.13
C ALA A 48 5.07 -5.53 11.62
N MET A 49 6.05 -6.27 11.11
CA MET A 49 6.08 -6.69 9.71
C MET A 49 4.96 -7.69 9.38
N ALA A 50 4.61 -8.61 10.29
CA ALA A 50 3.47 -9.50 10.12
C ALA A 50 2.15 -8.71 10.02
N PHE A 51 1.97 -7.68 10.84
CA PHE A 51 0.83 -6.76 10.73
C PHE A 51 0.80 -6.06 9.36
N ALA A 52 1.95 -5.52 8.91
CA ALA A 52 2.05 -4.91 7.60
C ALA A 52 1.68 -5.89 6.46
N PHE A 53 2.15 -7.13 6.55
CA PHE A 53 1.82 -8.18 5.59
C PHE A 53 0.31 -8.44 5.52
N VAL A 54 -0.33 -8.61 6.67
CA VAL A 54 -1.79 -8.80 6.75
C VAL A 54 -2.54 -7.61 6.17
N CYS A 55 -2.08 -6.37 6.43
CA CYS A 55 -2.67 -5.16 5.85
C CYS A 55 -2.54 -5.13 4.33
N HIS A 56 -1.39 -5.49 3.77
CA HIS A 56 -1.19 -5.49 2.31
C HIS A 56 -2.03 -6.58 1.62
N VAL A 57 -2.08 -7.78 2.19
CA VAL A 57 -2.96 -8.85 1.70
C VAL A 57 -4.42 -8.42 1.82
N GLY A 58 -4.81 -7.84 2.97
CA GLY A 58 -6.15 -7.30 3.22
C GLY A 58 -6.54 -6.24 2.19
N TYR A 59 -5.66 -5.29 1.90
CA TYR A 59 -5.85 -4.29 0.84
C TYR A 59 -6.19 -4.97 -0.50
N MET A 60 -5.34 -5.90 -0.95
CA MET A 60 -5.56 -6.59 -2.23
C MET A 60 -6.89 -7.32 -2.26
N VAL A 61 -7.20 -8.10 -1.21
CA VAL A 61 -8.43 -8.88 -1.13
C VAL A 61 -9.66 -7.98 -1.13
N ILE A 62 -9.67 -6.94 -0.29
CA ILE A 62 -10.81 -6.01 -0.17
C ILE A 62 -11.04 -5.29 -1.50
N VAL A 63 -9.98 -4.74 -2.10
CA VAL A 63 -10.11 -3.96 -3.33
C VAL A 63 -10.50 -4.84 -4.52
N ILE A 64 -9.87 -6.01 -4.69
CA ILE A 64 -10.19 -6.93 -5.78
C ILE A 64 -11.63 -7.47 -5.64
N ALA A 65 -12.10 -7.69 -4.42
CA ALA A 65 -13.46 -8.14 -4.14
C ALA A 65 -14.51 -7.02 -4.22
N ALA A 66 -14.11 -5.76 -4.33
CA ALA A 66 -15.04 -4.62 -4.32
C ALA A 66 -16.24 -4.76 -5.27
N PRO A 67 -16.08 -5.21 -6.52
CA PRO A 67 -17.23 -5.38 -7.41
C PRO A 67 -18.22 -6.45 -6.96
N ASN A 68 -17.73 -7.52 -6.33
CA ASN A 68 -18.59 -8.59 -5.82
C ASN A 68 -19.35 -8.15 -4.56
N ILE A 69 -18.72 -7.29 -3.73
CA ILE A 69 -19.31 -6.76 -2.48
C ILE A 69 -20.32 -5.65 -2.80
N ALA A 70 -19.93 -4.73 -3.69
CA ALA A 70 -20.75 -3.56 -4.02
C ALA A 70 -21.91 -3.89 -4.98
N GLY A 71 -21.74 -4.90 -5.84
CA GLY A 71 -22.72 -5.13 -6.91
C GLY A 71 -22.89 -3.87 -7.76
N ALA A 72 -24.12 -3.36 -7.82
CA ALA A 72 -24.47 -2.14 -8.54
C ALA A 72 -24.61 -0.90 -7.63
N ASP A 73 -24.27 -1.00 -6.32
CA ASP A 73 -24.40 0.13 -5.39
C ASP A 73 -23.11 0.97 -5.34
N PRO A 74 -23.12 2.22 -5.89
CA PRO A 74 -21.96 3.10 -5.90
C PRO A 74 -21.46 3.46 -4.51
N LYS A 75 -22.37 3.60 -3.54
CA LYS A 75 -22.03 3.97 -2.17
C LYS A 75 -21.22 2.87 -1.48
N THR A 76 -21.64 1.63 -1.62
CA THR A 76 -20.90 0.48 -1.12
C THR A 76 -19.55 0.35 -1.83
N GLY A 77 -19.50 0.53 -3.16
CA GLY A 77 -18.26 0.54 -3.93
C GLY A 77 -17.25 1.56 -3.41
N TYR A 78 -17.68 2.80 -3.19
CA TYR A 78 -16.85 3.84 -2.59
C TYR A 78 -16.28 3.43 -1.23
N TRP A 79 -17.12 2.95 -0.31
CA TRP A 79 -16.66 2.59 1.03
C TRP A 79 -15.73 1.38 1.05
N VAL A 80 -15.95 0.40 0.20
CA VAL A 80 -15.04 -0.77 0.09
C VAL A 80 -13.67 -0.34 -0.39
N LEU A 81 -13.60 0.52 -1.42
CA LEU A 81 -12.34 1.06 -1.92
C LEU A 81 -11.64 1.97 -0.88
N TYR A 82 -12.40 2.79 -0.17
CA TYR A 82 -11.90 3.65 0.89
C TYR A 82 -11.28 2.83 2.02
N ILE A 83 -12.00 1.82 2.53
CA ILE A 83 -11.51 0.93 3.61
C ILE A 83 -10.30 0.12 3.14
N GLY A 84 -10.33 -0.41 1.91
CA GLY A 84 -9.17 -1.11 1.34
C GLY A 84 -7.94 -0.21 1.32
N SER A 85 -8.05 1.00 0.80
CA SER A 85 -6.96 1.98 0.74
C SER A 85 -6.45 2.38 2.14
N PHE A 86 -7.37 2.53 3.11
CA PHE A 86 -7.03 2.76 4.51
C PHE A 86 -6.16 1.64 5.08
N VAL A 87 -6.59 0.39 4.89
CA VAL A 87 -5.84 -0.79 5.37
C VAL A 87 -4.46 -0.87 4.73
N GLY A 88 -4.37 -0.66 3.40
CA GLY A 88 -3.09 -0.63 2.69
C GLY A 88 -2.15 0.45 3.22
N ALA A 89 -2.67 1.64 3.51
CA ALA A 89 -1.90 2.75 4.05
C ALA A 89 -1.32 2.46 5.45
N LEU A 90 -2.08 1.77 6.32
CA LEU A 90 -1.57 1.31 7.61
C LEU A 90 -0.38 0.36 7.44
N GLY A 91 -0.48 -0.60 6.51
CA GLY A 91 0.62 -1.52 6.19
C GLY A 91 1.87 -0.79 5.70
N ASN A 92 1.70 0.14 4.76
CA ASN A 92 2.80 0.94 4.22
C ASN A 92 3.52 1.75 5.31
N GLY A 93 2.78 2.44 6.19
CA GLY A 93 3.38 3.21 7.28
C GLY A 93 4.08 2.33 8.32
N THR A 94 3.58 1.13 8.56
CA THR A 94 4.23 0.17 9.46
C THR A 94 5.57 -0.30 8.88
N VAL A 95 5.63 -0.63 7.59
CA VAL A 95 6.89 -0.99 6.92
C VAL A 95 7.90 0.15 7.04
N GLU A 96 7.48 1.39 6.80
CA GLU A 96 8.35 2.56 6.90
C GLU A 96 8.92 2.74 8.31
N ALA A 97 8.09 2.56 9.34
CA ALA A 97 8.51 2.63 10.74
C ALA A 97 9.54 1.56 11.12
N VAL A 98 9.47 0.37 10.49
CA VAL A 98 10.34 -0.77 10.77
C VAL A 98 11.65 -0.69 9.98
N ILE A 99 11.57 -0.42 8.68
CA ILE A 99 12.72 -0.63 7.80
C ILE A 99 13.84 0.41 8.01
N ASN A 100 13.48 1.64 8.35
CA ASN A 100 14.45 2.71 8.58
C ASN A 100 15.43 2.39 9.73
N PRO A 101 14.98 2.05 10.96
CA PRO A 101 15.90 1.69 12.05
C PRO A 101 16.67 0.39 11.76
N VAL A 102 16.07 -0.57 11.06
CA VAL A 102 16.76 -1.80 10.66
C VAL A 102 17.94 -1.48 9.74
N VAL A 103 17.72 -0.71 8.67
CA VAL A 103 18.78 -0.31 7.73
C VAL A 103 19.85 0.51 8.43
N ALA A 104 19.47 1.48 9.28
CA ALA A 104 20.40 2.31 10.03
C ALA A 104 21.28 1.50 10.99
N THR A 105 20.77 0.42 11.55
CA THR A 105 21.49 -0.48 12.46
C THR A 105 22.41 -1.43 11.69
N MET A 106 21.92 -2.05 10.63
CA MET A 106 22.70 -2.99 9.82
C MET A 106 23.89 -2.31 9.13
N PHE A 107 23.72 -1.09 8.68
CA PHE A 107 24.73 -0.34 7.93
C PHE A 107 25.25 0.88 8.73
N ASN A 108 25.53 0.69 10.00
CA ASN A 108 25.86 1.79 10.94
C ASN A 108 27.02 2.69 10.49
N LYS A 109 28.01 2.17 9.76
CA LYS A 109 29.16 2.92 9.23
C LYS A 109 28.81 3.76 7.99
N GLU A 110 27.82 3.37 7.22
CA GLU A 110 27.38 4.02 5.97
C GLU A 110 25.87 4.29 5.99
N LYS A 111 25.27 4.47 7.17
CA LYS A 111 23.80 4.57 7.34
C LYS A 111 23.14 5.58 6.43
N THR A 112 23.74 6.76 6.26
CA THR A 112 23.20 7.83 5.40
C THR A 112 23.10 7.38 3.95
N LYS A 113 24.13 6.70 3.41
CA LYS A 113 24.13 6.16 2.06
C LYS A 113 23.00 5.14 1.86
N TRP A 114 22.88 4.17 2.77
CA TRP A 114 21.90 3.11 2.66
C TRP A 114 20.47 3.60 2.89
N LEU A 115 20.25 4.56 3.79
CA LEU A 115 18.96 5.22 3.95
C LEU A 115 18.57 6.01 2.70
N ASN A 116 19.51 6.70 2.06
CA ASN A 116 19.23 7.40 0.81
C ASN A 116 18.86 6.43 -0.33
N ILE A 117 19.53 5.26 -0.41
CA ILE A 117 19.19 4.20 -1.38
C ILE A 117 17.79 3.66 -1.09
N LEU A 118 17.48 3.40 0.18
CA LEU A 118 16.15 2.94 0.62
C LEU A 118 15.07 3.96 0.20
N HIS A 119 15.26 5.23 0.52
CA HIS A 119 14.28 6.27 0.18
C HIS A 119 14.17 6.54 -1.32
N ALA A 120 15.23 6.30 -2.11
CA ALA A 120 15.15 6.35 -3.57
C ALA A 120 14.27 5.23 -4.15
N GLY A 121 14.05 4.15 -3.41
CA GLY A 121 13.14 3.07 -3.79
C GLY A 121 11.69 3.54 -3.90
N TRP A 122 11.26 4.51 -3.09
CA TRP A 122 9.90 5.02 -3.10
C TRP A 122 9.54 5.75 -4.42
N PRO A 123 10.25 6.81 -4.84
CA PRO A 123 10.01 7.43 -6.15
C PRO A 123 10.30 6.45 -7.30
N GLY A 124 11.28 5.56 -7.16
CA GLY A 124 11.55 4.49 -8.13
C GLY A 124 10.35 3.57 -8.31
N GLY A 125 9.69 3.19 -7.22
CA GLY A 125 8.47 2.39 -7.23
C GLY A 125 7.30 3.12 -7.91
N LEU A 126 7.15 4.43 -7.69
CA LEU A 126 6.13 5.24 -8.38
C LEU A 126 6.36 5.27 -9.89
N VAL A 127 7.60 5.47 -10.34
CA VAL A 127 7.96 5.45 -11.77
C VAL A 127 7.69 4.06 -12.35
N LEU A 128 8.15 2.99 -11.69
CA LEU A 128 7.92 1.62 -12.13
C LEU A 128 6.42 1.30 -12.22
N GLY A 129 5.65 1.67 -11.19
CA GLY A 129 4.19 1.50 -11.18
C GLY A 129 3.49 2.24 -12.31
N GLY A 130 3.92 3.47 -12.59
CA GLY A 130 3.42 4.27 -13.71
C GLY A 130 3.72 3.63 -15.07
N VAL A 131 4.96 3.18 -15.27
CA VAL A 131 5.38 2.47 -16.51
C VAL A 131 4.60 1.17 -16.68
N LEU A 132 4.46 0.38 -15.61
CA LEU A 132 3.66 -0.85 -15.66
C LEU A 132 2.18 -0.57 -15.95
N ALA A 133 1.60 0.46 -15.34
CA ALA A 133 0.21 0.84 -15.61
C ALA A 133 -0.01 1.24 -17.07
N LEU A 134 0.97 1.93 -17.69
CA LEU A 134 0.94 2.27 -19.11
C LEU A 134 1.13 1.04 -19.99
N ALA A 135 2.12 0.19 -19.69
CA ALA A 135 2.42 -1.02 -20.46
C ALA A 135 1.26 -2.04 -20.42
N LEU A 136 0.56 -2.12 -19.31
CA LEU A 136 -0.59 -3.01 -19.14
C LEU A 136 -1.87 -2.44 -19.79
N GLY A 137 -1.87 -1.18 -20.20
CA GLY A 137 -2.91 -0.56 -21.01
C GLY A 137 -4.32 -0.81 -20.47
N ASP A 138 -5.15 -1.46 -21.28
CA ASP A 138 -6.58 -1.70 -21.00
C ASP A 138 -6.85 -3.01 -20.24
N LEU A 139 -5.82 -3.66 -19.68
CA LEU A 139 -6.05 -4.82 -18.82
C LEU A 139 -6.88 -4.43 -17.60
N ASP A 140 -7.69 -5.38 -17.13
CA ASP A 140 -8.55 -5.21 -15.95
C ASP A 140 -7.73 -4.69 -14.77
N TRP A 141 -8.24 -3.66 -14.11
CA TRP A 141 -7.57 -3.01 -12.98
C TRP A 141 -7.32 -3.97 -11.80
N ARG A 142 -8.11 -5.04 -11.64
CA ARG A 142 -7.89 -6.06 -10.61
C ARG A 142 -6.56 -6.78 -10.82
N PHE A 143 -6.19 -7.02 -12.08
CA PHE A 143 -4.89 -7.58 -12.41
C PHE A 143 -3.76 -6.61 -12.02
N LYS A 144 -3.93 -5.32 -12.33
CA LYS A 144 -2.96 -4.28 -11.96
C LYS A 144 -2.79 -4.18 -10.44
N VAL A 145 -3.89 -4.20 -9.67
CA VAL A 145 -3.85 -4.26 -8.20
C VAL A 145 -3.20 -5.56 -7.71
N GLY A 146 -3.49 -6.68 -8.35
CA GLY A 146 -2.91 -7.98 -8.02
C GLY A 146 -1.38 -8.04 -8.15
N LEU A 147 -0.77 -7.18 -8.98
CA LEU A 147 0.70 -7.10 -9.09
C LEU A 147 1.38 -6.67 -7.78
N VAL A 148 0.68 -5.95 -6.90
CA VAL A 148 1.15 -5.64 -5.54
C VAL A 148 1.45 -6.92 -4.75
N GLY A 149 0.77 -8.02 -5.09
CA GLY A 149 1.03 -9.34 -4.52
C GLY A 149 2.47 -9.84 -4.71
N ILE A 150 3.14 -9.47 -5.80
CA ILE A 150 4.51 -9.92 -6.08
C ILE A 150 5.48 -9.49 -4.97
N PRO A 151 5.66 -8.19 -4.68
CA PRO A 151 6.52 -7.76 -3.58
C PRO A 151 6.00 -8.20 -2.21
N VAL A 152 4.68 -8.25 -2.01
CA VAL A 152 4.08 -8.69 -0.74
C VAL A 152 4.42 -10.14 -0.45
N LEU A 153 4.24 -11.05 -1.41
CA LEU A 153 4.65 -12.44 -1.27
C LEU A 153 6.17 -12.58 -1.12
N GLY A 154 6.94 -11.76 -1.86
CA GLY A 154 8.39 -11.76 -1.77
C GLY A 154 8.89 -11.50 -0.36
N TYR A 155 8.48 -10.40 0.27
CA TYR A 155 8.92 -10.13 1.64
C TYR A 155 8.23 -11.05 2.67
N GLY A 156 6.99 -11.48 2.43
CA GLY A 156 6.31 -12.45 3.28
C GLY A 156 7.06 -13.78 3.38
N LEU A 157 7.60 -14.29 2.27
CA LEU A 157 8.44 -15.48 2.25
C LEU A 157 9.79 -15.29 2.97
N LEU A 158 10.32 -14.07 2.98
CA LEU A 158 11.57 -13.75 3.69
C LEU A 158 11.38 -13.60 5.22
N MET A 159 10.14 -13.54 5.69
CA MET A 159 9.81 -13.46 7.12
C MET A 159 9.66 -14.82 7.80
N VAL A 160 9.59 -15.91 7.03
CA VAL A 160 9.50 -17.30 7.50
C VAL A 160 10.88 -17.92 7.53
#